data_fdae5eb61d976230421bd3525014011f
#
_entry.id   fdae5eb61d976230421bd3525014011f
#
_cell.length_a   1.000
_cell.length_b   1.000
_cell.length_c   1.000
_cell.angle_alpha   90.00
_cell.angle_beta   90.00
_cell.angle_gamma   90.00
#
_symmetry.space_group_name_H-M   'P 1'
#
loop_
_entity.id
_entity.type
_entity.pdbx_description
1 polymer ?
#
loop_
_entity_poly.entity_id
_entity_poly.type
_entity_poly.pdbx_seq_one_letter_code
_entity_poly.pdbx_strand_id
1 'polypeptide(L)'
;MRLLKIGRDASNDIVLHSEKASSLHAEITLMNSGDILLEDKGSRNGTFIQNQAIKPNKPVNIRRGDAIRFADVELQWSQVPMPEDNSAYKAIYGIGSHFNNDIQISGGTVSRYHATIKVGKDNKVYIVDHSKNGTTVDGQKITPNNPYRIKKSSAVACGGVPVNLKTTPIQWPSEAWKTILGAAAVVLILLGVGFGGFKLINGIHGNKSDTDLYNRFNHSVVMLVGIYHYEVEVGDWTNEQFLQYNNVCAQIQNINNQELYIPSQVIIDEKTGDLKLSIGQTSKELIDKTNKAGIYGGTGFFISNDGKLITNLHVVKPWLSNKLTETLQNEFSKRYAKYIDFLSNYNKLSQSGVAAGLLNPSHMSAYLSKISVKGVLDYVALIPNGEVFDPDNIIKCRVLSAGEDLNKDVALVQTITKRLPTGDCTIVNVTDSIDTSEEALTVGTHIYTMGFPLLTSLQDDGSENGIQLLARGGNITQIYNEYLFGFDAASSGGASGSPIFNSEGMLIGILNSGVKATQGFNYGVKAKYIKEMLDNPHVK
;
A
#
# COMPACT_ATOMS: atom_id res chain seq x y z
N MET A 1 -4.38 10.84 -22.47
CA MET A 1 -4.86 9.98 -23.56
C MET A 1 -4.14 10.37 -24.85
N ARG A 2 -3.62 9.42 -25.61
CA ARG A 2 -2.88 9.69 -26.86
C ARG A 2 -3.37 8.75 -27.95
N LEU A 3 -3.65 9.31 -29.15
CA LEU A 3 -4.02 8.58 -30.35
C LEU A 3 -2.80 8.45 -31.26
N LEU A 4 -2.55 7.24 -31.73
CA LEU A 4 -1.54 6.94 -32.75
C LEU A 4 -2.23 6.41 -34.00
N LYS A 5 -2.00 7.07 -35.12
CA LYS A 5 -2.44 6.63 -36.44
C LYS A 5 -1.41 5.68 -37.06
N ILE A 6 -1.88 4.61 -37.63
CA ILE A 6 -1.07 3.55 -38.20
C ILE A 6 -1.51 3.32 -39.64
N GLY A 7 -0.59 3.33 -40.59
CA GLY A 7 -0.91 3.10 -41.98
C GLY A 7 0.25 3.41 -42.91
N ARG A 8 0.03 3.20 -44.22
CA ARG A 8 1.05 3.38 -45.25
C ARG A 8 1.40 4.84 -45.52
N ASP A 9 0.46 5.77 -45.28
CA ASP A 9 0.68 7.19 -45.52
C ASP A 9 1.73 7.72 -44.54
N ALA A 10 2.67 8.56 -45.05
CA ALA A 10 3.73 9.17 -44.27
C ALA A 10 3.24 10.14 -43.18
N SER A 11 1.97 10.55 -43.21
CA SER A 11 1.36 11.40 -42.20
C SER A 11 0.88 10.61 -40.95
N ASN A 12 1.00 9.29 -40.94
CA ASN A 12 0.70 8.48 -39.77
C ASN A 12 1.83 8.52 -38.74
N ASP A 13 1.48 8.31 -37.46
CA ASP A 13 2.45 8.25 -36.39
C ASP A 13 3.33 6.99 -36.47
N ILE A 14 2.76 5.89 -36.97
CA ILE A 14 3.46 4.63 -37.26
C ILE A 14 3.26 4.34 -38.76
N VAL A 15 4.31 4.48 -39.55
CA VAL A 15 4.29 4.26 -40.99
C VAL A 15 4.54 2.77 -41.31
N LEU A 16 3.62 2.15 -42.02
CA LEU A 16 3.73 0.77 -42.47
C LEU A 16 4.32 0.72 -43.88
N HIS A 17 5.49 0.17 -44.03
CA HIS A 17 6.18 0.02 -45.32
C HIS A 17 5.68 -1.23 -46.06
N SER A 18 4.40 -1.22 -46.48
CA SER A 18 3.79 -2.27 -47.28
C SER A 18 2.69 -1.72 -48.19
N GLU A 19 2.66 -2.16 -49.42
CA GLU A 19 1.59 -1.85 -50.36
C GLU A 19 0.25 -2.47 -49.98
N LYS A 20 0.26 -3.55 -49.18
CA LYS A 20 -0.93 -4.21 -48.64
C LYS A 20 -1.56 -3.42 -47.50
N ALA A 21 -0.82 -2.52 -46.84
CA ALA A 21 -1.35 -1.66 -45.81
C ALA A 21 -2.19 -0.51 -46.42
N SER A 22 -3.32 -0.18 -45.81
CA SER A 22 -4.14 0.98 -46.17
C SER A 22 -3.45 2.28 -45.78
N SER A 23 -3.78 3.40 -46.45
CA SER A 23 -3.21 4.73 -46.17
C SER A 23 -3.38 5.09 -44.68
N LEU A 24 -4.60 4.96 -44.13
CA LEU A 24 -4.89 4.85 -42.70
C LEU A 24 -5.42 3.42 -42.49
N HIS A 25 -4.69 2.61 -41.76
CA HIS A 25 -5.00 1.20 -41.58
C HIS A 25 -5.70 0.95 -40.24
N ALA A 26 -5.12 1.47 -39.16
CA ALA A 26 -5.61 1.30 -37.80
C ALA A 26 -5.27 2.51 -36.92
N GLU A 27 -5.87 2.53 -35.75
CA GLU A 27 -5.55 3.52 -34.70
C GLU A 27 -5.30 2.78 -33.37
N ILE A 28 -4.23 3.17 -32.67
CA ILE A 28 -4.00 2.77 -31.28
C ILE A 28 -4.31 3.98 -30.39
N THR A 29 -5.19 3.78 -29.40
CA THR A 29 -5.49 4.79 -28.38
C THR A 29 -4.89 4.35 -27.04
N LEU A 30 -3.95 5.14 -26.53
CA LEU A 30 -3.41 4.99 -25.17
C LEU A 30 -4.32 5.75 -24.23
N MET A 31 -5.04 5.02 -23.37
CA MET A 31 -5.98 5.60 -22.41
C MET A 31 -5.27 6.15 -21.16
N ASN A 32 -5.90 7.11 -20.47
CA ASN A 32 -5.38 7.63 -19.19
C ASN A 32 -5.39 6.59 -18.07
N SER A 33 -6.27 5.57 -18.18
CA SER A 33 -6.32 4.40 -17.30
C SER A 33 -5.14 3.44 -17.45
N GLY A 34 -4.32 3.62 -18.50
CA GLY A 34 -3.26 2.68 -18.87
C GLY A 34 -3.70 1.61 -19.89
N ASP A 35 -4.99 1.52 -20.20
CA ASP A 35 -5.51 0.62 -21.23
C ASP A 35 -5.05 1.05 -22.61
N ILE A 36 -4.87 0.08 -23.50
CA ILE A 36 -4.51 0.29 -24.90
C ILE A 36 -5.64 -0.26 -25.76
N LEU A 37 -6.24 0.61 -26.57
CA LEU A 37 -7.28 0.22 -27.52
C LEU A 37 -6.70 0.21 -28.94
N LEU A 38 -7.01 -0.84 -29.69
CA LEU A 38 -6.71 -0.98 -31.11
C LEU A 38 -8.01 -0.98 -31.92
N GLU A 39 -8.09 -0.18 -32.97
CA GLU A 39 -9.23 -0.09 -33.87
C GLU A 39 -8.77 -0.17 -35.32
N ASP A 40 -9.24 -1.15 -36.06
CA ASP A 40 -9.09 -1.21 -37.53
C ASP A 40 -10.01 -0.17 -38.18
N LYS A 41 -9.47 0.68 -39.03
CA LYS A 41 -10.20 1.80 -39.67
C LYS A 41 -10.83 1.39 -41.01
N GLY A 42 -11.28 0.17 -41.12
CA GLY A 42 -11.84 -0.38 -42.35
C GLY A 42 -10.75 -0.71 -43.38
N SER A 43 -9.63 -1.25 -42.89
CA SER A 43 -8.50 -1.59 -43.75
C SER A 43 -8.84 -2.67 -44.78
N ARG A 44 -8.19 -2.62 -45.96
CA ARG A 44 -8.44 -3.58 -47.04
C ARG A 44 -8.06 -5.02 -46.68
N ASN A 45 -6.95 -5.20 -45.99
CA ASN A 45 -6.36 -6.50 -45.70
C ASN A 45 -6.42 -6.87 -44.20
N GLY A 46 -7.13 -6.09 -43.38
CA GLY A 46 -7.45 -6.40 -41.99
C GLY A 46 -6.30 -6.20 -41.01
N THR A 47 -6.70 -6.06 -39.76
CA THR A 47 -5.82 -6.01 -38.57
C THR A 47 -6.04 -7.29 -37.76
N PHE A 48 -4.97 -7.88 -37.26
CA PHE A 48 -4.98 -9.17 -36.59
C PHE A 48 -4.32 -9.06 -35.22
N ILE A 49 -4.90 -9.70 -34.22
CA ILE A 49 -4.32 -9.94 -32.90
C ILE A 49 -4.12 -11.44 -32.75
N GLN A 50 -2.89 -11.91 -32.49
CA GLN A 50 -2.56 -13.34 -32.39
C GLN A 50 -3.09 -14.16 -33.59
N ASN A 51 -2.96 -13.59 -34.80
CA ASN A 51 -3.47 -14.13 -36.07
C ASN A 51 -5.00 -14.19 -36.21
N GLN A 52 -5.79 -13.67 -35.28
CA GLN A 52 -7.23 -13.53 -35.39
C GLN A 52 -7.60 -12.13 -35.88
N ALA A 53 -8.41 -12.03 -36.93
CA ALA A 53 -8.85 -10.74 -37.47
C ALA A 53 -9.80 -10.04 -36.49
N ILE A 54 -9.58 -8.76 -36.25
CA ILE A 54 -10.52 -7.91 -35.50
C ILE A 54 -11.58 -7.32 -36.41
N LYS A 55 -12.76 -7.00 -35.84
CA LYS A 55 -13.84 -6.35 -36.59
C LYS A 55 -13.49 -4.91 -36.92
N PRO A 56 -13.63 -4.45 -38.16
CA PRO A 56 -13.40 -3.06 -38.52
C PRO A 56 -14.30 -2.08 -37.75
N ASN A 57 -13.77 -0.91 -37.45
CA ASN A 57 -14.44 0.20 -36.75
C ASN A 57 -14.99 -0.17 -35.36
N LYS A 58 -14.41 -1.19 -34.73
CA LYS A 58 -14.74 -1.62 -33.37
C LYS A 58 -13.45 -1.68 -32.55
N PRO A 59 -13.29 -0.84 -31.52
CA PRO A 59 -12.11 -0.88 -30.67
C PRO A 59 -12.03 -2.16 -29.84
N VAL A 60 -10.83 -2.71 -29.70
CA VAL A 60 -10.52 -3.92 -28.93
C VAL A 60 -9.39 -3.57 -27.94
N ASN A 61 -9.52 -4.04 -26.71
CA ASN A 61 -8.44 -3.94 -25.75
C ASN A 61 -7.27 -4.85 -26.12
N ILE A 62 -6.06 -4.29 -26.09
CA ILE A 62 -4.81 -5.02 -26.32
C ILE A 62 -3.84 -4.78 -25.15
N ARG A 63 -2.86 -5.64 -25.03
CA ARG A 63 -1.79 -5.50 -24.04
C ARG A 63 -0.45 -5.31 -24.75
N ARG A 64 0.45 -4.59 -24.10
CA ARG A 64 1.83 -4.48 -24.60
C ARG A 64 2.46 -5.86 -24.66
N GLY A 65 3.02 -6.20 -25.82
CA GLY A 65 3.57 -7.52 -26.12
C GLY A 65 2.64 -8.44 -26.92
N ASP A 66 1.36 -8.07 -27.12
CA ASP A 66 0.49 -8.83 -28.02
C ASP A 66 1.07 -8.84 -29.44
N ALA A 67 0.99 -9.98 -30.12
CA ALA A 67 1.35 -10.11 -31.52
C ALA A 67 0.27 -9.47 -32.41
N ILE A 68 0.55 -8.27 -32.90
CA ILE A 68 -0.38 -7.49 -33.72
C ILE A 68 0.19 -7.34 -35.12
N ARG A 69 -0.65 -7.59 -36.13
CA ARG A 69 -0.29 -7.52 -37.53
C ARG A 69 -1.29 -6.67 -38.32
N PHE A 70 -0.78 -5.74 -39.10
CA PHE A 70 -1.54 -4.88 -40.02
C PHE A 70 -1.27 -5.34 -41.44
N ALA A 71 -2.24 -5.97 -42.08
CA ALA A 71 -2.05 -6.70 -43.34
C ALA A 71 -0.94 -7.75 -43.20
N ASP A 72 0.27 -7.46 -43.69
CA ASP A 72 1.47 -8.30 -43.63
C ASP A 72 2.61 -7.72 -42.76
N VAL A 73 2.37 -6.60 -42.07
CA VAL A 73 3.38 -5.90 -41.24
C VAL A 73 3.06 -6.10 -39.76
N GLU A 74 4.00 -6.61 -39.00
CA GLU A 74 3.88 -6.75 -37.54
C GLU A 74 4.17 -5.44 -36.80
N LEU A 75 3.41 -5.17 -35.73
CA LEU A 75 3.62 -4.01 -34.86
C LEU A 75 4.94 -4.17 -34.09
N GLN A 76 5.79 -3.17 -34.21
CA GLN A 76 6.95 -3.05 -33.33
C GLN A 76 6.57 -2.22 -32.10
N TRP A 77 6.47 -2.86 -30.92
CA TRP A 77 6.07 -2.20 -29.68
C TRP A 77 7.00 -1.05 -29.24
N SER A 78 8.23 -1.00 -29.74
CA SER A 78 9.16 0.12 -29.55
C SER A 78 8.67 1.43 -30.18
N GLN A 79 7.79 1.35 -31.18
CA GLN A 79 7.17 2.53 -31.83
C GLN A 79 5.95 3.06 -31.06
N VAL A 80 5.42 2.27 -30.13
CA VAL A 80 4.29 2.68 -29.28
C VAL A 80 4.86 3.25 -27.98
N PRO A 81 4.63 4.55 -27.68
CA PRO A 81 5.16 5.18 -26.48
C PRO A 81 4.76 4.43 -25.20
N MET A 82 5.61 4.52 -24.17
CA MET A 82 5.26 4.06 -22.84
C MET A 82 4.12 4.93 -22.28
N PRO A 83 3.24 4.39 -21.42
CA PRO A 83 2.27 5.20 -20.70
C PRO A 83 2.97 6.31 -19.93
N GLU A 84 2.34 7.49 -19.88
CA GLU A 84 2.84 8.57 -19.00
C GLU A 84 2.74 8.11 -17.53
N ASP A 85 3.73 8.48 -16.74
CA ASP A 85 3.64 8.32 -15.29
C ASP A 85 2.59 9.30 -14.74
N ASN A 86 1.48 8.75 -14.34
CA ASN A 86 0.35 9.47 -13.76
C ASN A 86 0.26 9.28 -12.23
N SER A 87 1.28 8.74 -11.60
CA SER A 87 1.32 8.44 -10.16
C SER A 87 1.09 9.66 -9.26
N ALA A 88 1.43 10.86 -9.73
CA ALA A 88 1.21 12.13 -9.03
C ALA A 88 -0.27 12.59 -9.01
N TYR A 89 -1.17 11.92 -9.74
CA TYR A 89 -2.55 12.35 -9.91
C TYR A 89 -3.53 11.36 -9.27
N LYS A 90 -4.60 11.91 -8.66
CA LYS A 90 -5.71 11.14 -8.06
C LYS A 90 -6.76 10.73 -9.08
N ALA A 91 -6.98 11.60 -10.08
CA ALA A 91 -7.95 11.40 -11.14
C ALA A 91 -7.52 12.14 -12.41
N ILE A 92 -7.90 11.58 -13.55
CA ILE A 92 -7.55 12.12 -14.87
C ILE A 92 -8.78 12.03 -15.76
N TYR A 93 -9.14 13.14 -16.42
CA TYR A 93 -10.31 13.25 -17.28
C TYR A 93 -9.92 13.70 -18.67
N GLY A 94 -10.33 12.96 -19.70
CA GLY A 94 -10.16 13.32 -21.09
C GLY A 94 -11.24 14.30 -21.56
N ILE A 95 -10.87 15.28 -22.38
CA ILE A 95 -11.78 16.23 -23.03
C ILE A 95 -11.60 16.11 -24.55
N GLY A 96 -12.70 16.05 -25.29
CA GLY A 96 -12.66 16.05 -26.76
C GLY A 96 -13.97 15.63 -27.41
N SER A 97 -13.97 15.53 -28.75
CA SER A 97 -15.17 15.20 -29.51
C SER A 97 -15.45 13.68 -29.59
N HIS A 98 -14.47 12.84 -29.25
CA HIS A 98 -14.65 11.39 -29.29
C HIS A 98 -15.44 10.89 -28.05
N PHE A 99 -16.32 9.90 -28.24
CA PHE A 99 -17.21 9.37 -27.22
C PHE A 99 -16.50 8.73 -26.01
N ASN A 100 -15.21 8.37 -26.15
CA ASN A 100 -14.40 7.80 -25.04
C ASN A 100 -13.84 8.87 -24.10
N ASN A 101 -14.09 10.15 -24.33
CA ASN A 101 -13.69 11.17 -23.38
C ASN A 101 -14.69 11.25 -22.21
N ASP A 102 -14.17 11.53 -21.02
CA ASP A 102 -15.00 11.75 -19.82
C ASP A 102 -15.86 13.02 -19.96
N ILE A 103 -15.34 14.00 -20.71
CA ILE A 103 -15.98 15.29 -21.01
C ILE A 103 -16.07 15.40 -22.53
N GLN A 104 -17.21 15.04 -23.06
CA GLN A 104 -17.45 15.10 -24.50
C GLN A 104 -17.94 16.51 -24.88
N ILE A 105 -17.25 17.13 -25.85
CA ILE A 105 -17.64 18.43 -26.42
C ILE A 105 -17.63 18.36 -27.94
N SER A 106 -18.66 18.95 -28.56
CA SER A 106 -18.83 18.92 -30.01
C SER A 106 -18.39 20.25 -30.64
N GLY A 107 -17.66 20.19 -31.75
CA GLY A 107 -17.23 21.37 -32.49
C GLY A 107 -16.23 21.00 -33.59
N GLY A 108 -16.33 21.62 -34.75
CA GLY A 108 -15.43 21.33 -35.89
C GLY A 108 -13.96 21.62 -35.64
N THR A 109 -13.67 22.46 -34.64
CA THR A 109 -12.32 22.84 -34.21
C THR A 109 -11.82 22.00 -33.00
N VAL A 110 -12.68 21.17 -32.43
CA VAL A 110 -12.34 20.31 -31.27
C VAL A 110 -11.71 19.02 -31.78
N SER A 111 -10.51 18.72 -31.31
CA SER A 111 -9.85 17.44 -31.60
C SER A 111 -10.59 16.28 -30.92
N ARG A 112 -10.49 15.07 -31.47
CA ARG A 112 -11.09 13.86 -30.89
C ARG A 112 -10.65 13.66 -29.42
N TYR A 113 -9.39 13.86 -29.15
CA TYR A 113 -8.78 13.94 -27.82
C TYR A 113 -8.08 15.29 -27.72
N HIS A 114 -8.75 16.27 -27.12
CA HIS A 114 -8.34 17.67 -27.20
C HIS A 114 -7.44 18.08 -26.04
N ALA A 115 -7.84 17.76 -24.83
CA ALA A 115 -7.11 18.08 -23.62
C ALA A 115 -7.32 17.03 -22.53
N THR A 116 -6.50 17.05 -21.50
CA THR A 116 -6.62 16.18 -20.33
C THR A 116 -6.63 17.05 -19.07
N ILE A 117 -7.61 16.84 -18.18
CA ILE A 117 -7.62 17.43 -16.84
C ILE A 117 -7.05 16.41 -15.85
N LYS A 118 -6.07 16.83 -15.07
CA LYS A 118 -5.37 16.01 -14.07
C LYS A 118 -5.59 16.61 -12.68
N VAL A 119 -6.15 15.84 -11.75
CA VAL A 119 -6.35 16.22 -10.34
C VAL A 119 -5.17 15.70 -9.54
N GLY A 120 -4.31 16.58 -9.09
CA GLY A 120 -3.09 16.25 -8.36
C GLY A 120 -3.35 15.72 -6.95
N LYS A 121 -2.44 14.90 -6.44
CA LYS A 121 -2.38 14.52 -5.02
C LYS A 121 -2.10 15.73 -4.12
N ASP A 122 -1.52 16.80 -4.70
CA ASP A 122 -1.29 18.11 -4.07
C ASP A 122 -2.57 18.97 -3.96
N ASN A 123 -3.75 18.41 -4.26
CA ASN A 123 -5.04 19.11 -4.31
C ASN A 123 -5.10 20.28 -5.30
N LYS A 124 -4.27 20.28 -6.34
CA LYS A 124 -4.38 21.21 -7.45
C LYS A 124 -4.92 20.51 -8.69
N VAL A 125 -5.57 21.27 -9.55
CA VAL A 125 -6.13 20.76 -10.80
C VAL A 125 -5.39 21.41 -11.96
N TYR A 126 -4.99 20.58 -12.92
CA TYR A 126 -4.22 20.99 -14.09
C TYR A 126 -4.95 20.60 -15.36
N ILE A 127 -4.78 21.37 -16.42
CA ILE A 127 -5.19 21.02 -17.78
C ILE A 127 -3.95 20.95 -18.68
N VAL A 128 -3.92 19.95 -19.54
CA VAL A 128 -2.86 19.72 -20.54
C VAL A 128 -3.50 19.71 -21.92
N ASP A 129 -3.05 20.56 -22.82
CA ASP A 129 -3.54 20.64 -24.20
C ASP A 129 -2.78 19.64 -25.10
N HIS A 130 -3.51 18.83 -25.88
CA HIS A 130 -2.96 17.89 -26.86
C HIS A 130 -3.48 18.18 -28.28
N SER A 131 -4.14 19.30 -28.47
CA SER A 131 -4.90 19.60 -29.68
C SER A 131 -4.08 20.34 -30.75
N LYS A 132 -4.64 20.35 -31.96
CA LYS A 132 -4.10 21.17 -33.06
C LYS A 132 -4.51 22.64 -32.94
N ASN A 133 -5.72 22.90 -32.43
CA ASN A 133 -6.30 24.25 -32.40
C ASN A 133 -6.05 25.00 -31.10
N GLY A 134 -5.57 24.26 -30.08
CA GLY A 134 -5.18 24.80 -28.79
C GLY A 134 -6.33 24.94 -27.81
N THR A 135 -5.97 24.99 -26.53
CA THR A 135 -6.83 25.23 -25.39
C THR A 135 -6.55 26.61 -24.81
N THR A 136 -7.58 27.33 -24.41
CA THR A 136 -7.46 28.60 -23.70
C THR A 136 -7.98 28.47 -22.27
N VAL A 137 -7.31 29.15 -21.34
CA VAL A 137 -7.73 29.26 -19.93
C VAL A 137 -7.74 30.73 -19.57
N ASP A 138 -8.88 31.20 -19.07
CA ASP A 138 -9.10 32.62 -18.70
C ASP A 138 -8.69 33.60 -19.82
N GLY A 139 -8.98 33.21 -21.10
CA GLY A 139 -8.68 33.96 -22.30
C GLY A 139 -7.26 33.81 -22.84
N GLN A 140 -6.35 33.16 -22.16
CA GLN A 140 -4.97 32.95 -22.60
C GLN A 140 -4.79 31.54 -23.17
N LYS A 141 -4.12 31.43 -24.31
CA LYS A 141 -3.76 30.15 -24.93
C LYS A 141 -2.62 29.50 -24.14
N ILE A 142 -2.83 28.25 -23.70
CA ILE A 142 -1.83 27.50 -22.94
C ILE A 142 -0.85 26.80 -23.86
N THR A 143 0.36 26.52 -23.35
CA THR A 143 1.39 25.79 -24.07
C THR A 143 1.02 24.32 -24.21
N PRO A 144 1.03 23.74 -25.44
CA PRO A 144 0.74 22.33 -25.64
C PRO A 144 1.66 21.42 -24.83
N ASN A 145 1.09 20.32 -24.32
CA ASN A 145 1.76 19.28 -23.53
C ASN A 145 2.38 19.74 -22.21
N ASN A 146 2.12 20.97 -21.77
CA ASN A 146 2.54 21.46 -20.46
C ASN A 146 1.33 21.57 -19.52
N PRO A 147 1.42 21.08 -18.25
CA PRO A 147 0.33 21.21 -17.29
C PRO A 147 0.15 22.68 -16.89
N TYR A 148 -1.07 23.19 -17.07
CA TYR A 148 -1.50 24.52 -16.68
C TYR A 148 -2.52 24.45 -15.54
N ARG A 149 -2.28 25.16 -14.45
CA ARG A 149 -3.16 25.12 -13.27
C ARG A 149 -4.49 25.80 -13.54
N ILE A 150 -5.59 25.13 -13.23
CA ILE A 150 -6.96 25.67 -13.33
C ILE A 150 -7.69 25.63 -12.00
N LYS A 151 -8.73 26.48 -11.90
CA LYS A 151 -9.68 26.49 -10.78
C LYS A 151 -11.07 26.12 -11.30
N LYS A 152 -11.99 25.75 -10.41
CA LYS A 152 -13.38 25.47 -10.78
C LYS A 152 -14.07 26.68 -11.44
N SER A 153 -13.58 27.91 -11.17
CA SER A 153 -14.05 29.17 -11.73
C SER A 153 -13.36 29.57 -13.03
N SER A 154 -12.29 28.85 -13.46
CA SER A 154 -11.57 29.21 -14.69
C SER A 154 -12.43 29.02 -15.92
N ALA A 155 -12.34 29.96 -16.85
CA ALA A 155 -12.98 29.90 -18.15
C ALA A 155 -12.11 29.10 -19.11
N VAL A 156 -12.48 27.86 -19.39
CA VAL A 156 -11.74 26.96 -20.32
C VAL A 156 -12.48 26.86 -21.64
N ALA A 157 -11.74 26.98 -22.75
CA ALA A 157 -12.27 26.70 -24.07
C ALA A 157 -11.29 25.83 -24.88
N CYS A 158 -11.82 24.80 -25.54
CA CYS A 158 -11.08 23.85 -26.38
C CYS A 158 -11.36 24.12 -27.85
N GLY A 159 -10.36 24.55 -28.59
CA GLY A 159 -10.55 24.97 -29.98
C GLY A 159 -11.59 26.10 -30.15
N GLY A 160 -11.72 26.98 -29.17
CA GLY A 160 -12.74 28.05 -29.10
C GLY A 160 -14.09 27.62 -28.56
N VAL A 161 -14.32 26.33 -28.29
CA VAL A 161 -15.59 25.84 -27.71
C VAL A 161 -15.50 25.86 -26.18
N PRO A 162 -16.39 26.57 -25.47
CA PRO A 162 -16.35 26.68 -24.02
C PRO A 162 -16.63 25.33 -23.33
N VAL A 163 -15.88 25.02 -22.27
CA VAL A 163 -16.07 23.87 -21.40
C VAL A 163 -16.62 24.33 -20.06
N ASN A 164 -17.82 23.89 -19.70
CA ASN A 164 -18.40 24.25 -18.42
C ASN A 164 -17.86 23.34 -17.30
N LEU A 165 -16.79 23.78 -16.64
CA LEU A 165 -16.13 23.01 -15.57
C LEU A 165 -17.02 22.73 -14.36
N LYS A 166 -18.15 23.42 -14.19
CA LYS A 166 -19.07 23.21 -13.05
C LYS A 166 -19.98 22.01 -13.22
N THR A 167 -20.27 21.60 -14.46
CA THR A 167 -21.14 20.48 -14.81
C THR A 167 -20.38 19.22 -15.24
N THR A 168 -19.06 19.26 -15.21
CA THR A 168 -18.20 18.14 -15.56
C THR A 168 -18.04 17.15 -14.39
N PRO A 169 -17.70 15.86 -14.64
CA PRO A 169 -17.51 14.86 -13.60
C PRO A 169 -16.26 15.06 -12.74
N ILE A 170 -15.55 16.18 -12.90
CA ILE A 170 -14.30 16.46 -12.21
C ILE A 170 -14.53 16.52 -10.69
N GLN A 171 -13.81 15.69 -9.96
CA GLN A 171 -13.77 15.73 -8.50
C GLN A 171 -12.86 16.89 -8.04
N TRP A 172 -13.46 18.06 -7.90
CA TRP A 172 -12.74 19.24 -7.43
C TRP A 172 -12.33 19.08 -5.97
N PRO A 173 -11.06 19.37 -5.61
CA PRO A 173 -10.64 19.42 -4.22
C PRO A 173 -11.52 20.42 -3.44
N SER A 174 -11.99 20.02 -2.25
CA SER A 174 -12.83 20.89 -1.43
C SER A 174 -12.02 22.08 -0.93
N GLU A 175 -12.55 23.30 -1.13
CA GLU A 175 -11.98 24.53 -0.56
C GLU A 175 -12.48 24.83 0.87
N ALA A 176 -13.16 23.86 1.50
CA ALA A 176 -13.74 24.01 2.84
C ALA A 176 -12.75 24.49 3.92
N TRP A 177 -11.45 24.19 3.73
CA TRP A 177 -10.40 24.69 4.62
C TRP A 177 -10.24 26.23 4.61
N LYS A 178 -10.59 26.94 3.52
CA LYS A 178 -10.50 28.42 3.45
C LYS A 178 -11.61 29.10 4.26
N THR A 179 -12.80 28.51 4.30
CA THR A 179 -13.91 28.96 5.14
C THR A 179 -13.64 28.67 6.62
N ILE A 180 -12.99 27.55 6.92
CA ILE A 180 -12.57 27.19 8.28
C ILE A 180 -11.45 28.13 8.77
N LEU A 181 -10.47 28.50 7.93
CA LEU A 181 -9.44 29.49 8.28
C LEU A 181 -10.00 30.89 8.49
N GLY A 182 -10.99 31.31 7.72
CA GLY A 182 -11.66 32.59 7.92
C GLY A 182 -12.44 32.64 9.23
N ALA A 183 -13.17 31.61 9.57
CA ALA A 183 -13.89 31.48 10.85
C ALA A 183 -12.91 31.32 12.03
N ALA A 184 -11.81 30.55 11.85
CA ALA A 184 -10.77 30.39 12.88
C ALA A 184 -10.02 31.70 13.18
N ALA A 185 -9.79 32.56 12.17
CA ALA A 185 -9.13 33.85 12.39
C ALA A 185 -10.02 34.81 13.26
N VAL A 186 -11.32 34.80 13.06
CA VAL A 186 -12.26 35.59 13.89
C VAL A 186 -12.35 35.02 15.31
N VAL A 187 -12.37 33.69 15.45
CA VAL A 187 -12.36 33.01 16.76
C VAL A 187 -11.04 33.22 17.48
N LEU A 188 -9.89 33.25 16.76
CA LEU A 188 -8.57 33.51 17.35
C LEU A 188 -8.41 34.96 17.86
N ILE A 189 -9.05 35.94 17.22
CA ILE A 189 -9.08 37.34 17.70
C ILE A 189 -9.92 37.47 18.98
N LEU A 190 -11.04 36.75 19.07
CA LEU A 190 -11.91 36.73 20.24
C LEU A 190 -11.30 35.90 21.39
N LEU A 191 -10.55 34.86 21.10
CA LEU A 191 -9.84 34.03 22.09
C LEU A 191 -8.52 34.68 22.54
N GLY A 192 -7.89 35.55 21.76
CA GLY A 192 -6.63 36.24 22.11
C GLY A 192 -6.83 37.20 23.29
N VAL A 193 -8.01 37.75 23.49
CA VAL A 193 -8.33 38.61 24.64
C VAL A 193 -8.70 37.77 25.88
N GLY A 194 -9.28 36.58 25.70
CA GLY A 194 -9.57 35.64 26.81
C GLY A 194 -8.37 34.82 27.27
N PHE A 195 -7.45 34.50 26.34
CA PHE A 195 -6.31 33.61 26.61
C PHE A 195 -5.14 34.30 27.33
N GLY A 196 -5.03 35.65 27.20
CA GLY A 196 -4.06 36.46 27.97
C GLY A 196 -4.35 36.46 29.47
N GLY A 197 -5.61 36.30 29.85
CA GLY A 197 -6.03 36.19 31.24
C GLY A 197 -5.86 34.80 31.84
N PHE A 198 -6.02 33.76 30.99
CA PHE A 198 -5.94 32.35 31.44
C PHE A 198 -4.48 31.86 31.63
N LYS A 199 -3.53 32.39 30.83
CA LYS A 199 -2.09 32.07 30.96
C LYS A 199 -1.45 32.57 32.24
N LEU A 200 -2.02 33.60 32.89
CA LEU A 200 -1.53 34.12 34.14
C LEU A 200 -1.93 33.29 35.38
N ILE A 201 -2.95 32.44 35.26
CA ILE A 201 -3.47 31.62 36.36
C ILE A 201 -2.88 30.21 36.35
N ASN A 202 -2.51 29.65 35.17
CA ASN A 202 -2.01 28.28 35.03
C ASN A 202 -0.48 28.15 34.94
N GLY A 203 0.28 29.20 35.27
CA GLY A 203 1.75 29.25 35.19
C GLY A 203 2.52 28.47 36.28
N ILE A 204 1.86 27.59 37.06
CA ILE A 204 2.47 26.90 38.19
C ILE A 204 2.66 25.39 37.99
N HIS A 205 1.99 24.77 37.00
CA HIS A 205 2.23 23.37 36.64
C HIS A 205 2.67 23.33 35.17
N GLY A 206 3.95 23.07 34.96
CA GLY A 206 4.59 23.17 33.64
C GLY A 206 4.11 22.15 32.65
N ASN A 207 3.04 22.47 31.89
CA ASN A 207 2.70 21.72 30.70
C ASN A 207 3.85 21.81 29.70
N LYS A 208 4.42 20.68 29.33
CA LYS A 208 5.41 20.60 28.24
C LYS A 208 4.70 20.88 26.92
N SER A 209 5.31 21.73 26.09
CA SER A 209 4.77 21.94 24.74
C SER A 209 4.98 20.68 23.88
N ASP A 210 4.14 20.50 22.86
CA ASP A 210 4.31 19.42 21.87
C ASP A 210 5.71 19.45 21.25
N THR A 211 6.28 20.65 21.07
CA THR A 211 7.65 20.86 20.58
C THR A 211 8.71 20.34 21.57
N ASP A 212 8.51 20.52 22.87
CA ASP A 212 9.46 20.02 23.87
C ASP A 212 9.47 18.49 23.89
N LEU A 213 8.30 17.84 23.75
CA LEU A 213 8.18 16.39 23.68
C LEU A 213 8.81 15.84 22.39
N TYR A 214 8.59 16.51 21.26
CA TYR A 214 9.25 16.16 20.01
C TYR A 214 10.77 16.23 20.13
N ASN A 215 11.30 17.37 20.55
CA ASN A 215 12.75 17.55 20.68
C ASN A 215 13.40 16.57 21.67
N ARG A 216 12.65 16.15 22.68
CA ARG A 216 13.12 15.18 23.67
C ARG A 216 13.18 13.75 23.15
N PHE A 217 12.18 13.32 22.35
CA PHE A 217 11.98 11.91 22.02
C PHE A 217 12.11 11.57 20.53
N ASN A 218 12.39 12.54 19.65
CA ASN A 218 12.47 12.32 18.20
C ASN A 218 13.52 11.28 17.77
N HIS A 219 14.59 11.08 18.55
CA HIS A 219 15.59 10.04 18.32
C HIS A 219 15.28 8.73 19.05
N SER A 220 14.31 8.74 19.97
CA SER A 220 13.87 7.54 20.71
C SER A 220 12.84 6.75 19.96
N VAL A 221 12.10 7.38 19.04
CA VAL A 221 11.05 6.77 18.25
C VAL A 221 11.63 6.35 16.91
N VAL A 222 11.46 5.08 16.58
CA VAL A 222 12.05 4.44 15.40
C VAL A 222 11.00 3.75 14.57
N MET A 223 11.23 3.67 13.27
CA MET A 223 10.45 2.84 12.40
C MET A 223 10.85 1.38 12.58
N LEU A 224 9.89 0.50 12.72
CA LEU A 224 10.08 -0.94 12.70
C LEU A 224 9.66 -1.51 11.36
N VAL A 225 10.46 -2.39 10.83
CA VAL A 225 10.16 -3.20 9.65
C VAL A 225 10.32 -4.67 10.01
N GLY A 226 9.41 -5.49 9.52
CA GLY A 226 9.43 -6.91 9.77
C GLY A 226 9.17 -7.71 8.51
N ILE A 227 9.75 -8.90 8.47
CA ILE A 227 9.55 -9.88 7.42
C ILE A 227 9.11 -11.17 8.07
N TYR A 228 8.08 -11.78 7.53
CA TYR A 228 7.54 -13.04 8.00
C TYR A 228 7.06 -13.90 6.84
N HIS A 229 6.97 -15.18 7.08
CA HIS A 229 6.38 -16.14 6.17
C HIS A 229 5.37 -17.02 6.92
N TYR A 230 4.67 -17.86 6.18
CA TYR A 230 3.79 -18.86 6.76
C TYR A 230 4.40 -20.25 6.55
N GLU A 231 4.43 -21.04 7.62
CA GLU A 231 4.73 -22.46 7.56
C GLU A 231 3.42 -23.25 7.54
N VAL A 232 3.37 -24.26 6.68
CA VAL A 232 2.25 -25.20 6.63
C VAL A 232 2.69 -26.50 7.22
N GLU A 233 2.04 -26.91 8.29
CA GLU A 233 2.21 -28.22 8.92
C GLU A 233 1.07 -29.13 8.45
N VAL A 234 1.41 -30.24 7.85
CA VAL A 234 0.47 -31.21 7.31
C VAL A 234 0.65 -32.54 8.06
N GLY A 235 0.09 -32.64 9.25
CA GLY A 235 0.04 -33.86 10.03
C GLY A 235 1.35 -34.67 10.07
N ASP A 236 1.23 -36.00 10.04
CA ASP A 236 2.37 -36.93 10.16
C ASP A 236 3.05 -37.23 8.81
N TRP A 237 3.14 -36.27 7.91
CA TRP A 237 3.82 -36.46 6.62
C TRP A 237 5.33 -36.63 6.81
N THR A 238 5.88 -37.62 6.11
CA THR A 238 7.33 -37.76 6.00
C THR A 238 7.90 -36.73 5.02
N ASN A 239 9.19 -36.42 5.14
CA ASN A 239 9.91 -35.56 4.21
C ASN A 239 9.75 -36.01 2.75
N GLU A 240 9.73 -37.33 2.51
CA GLU A 240 9.51 -37.89 1.17
C GLU A 240 8.11 -37.57 0.64
N GLN A 241 7.08 -37.66 1.45
CA GLN A 241 5.69 -37.32 1.08
C GLN A 241 5.56 -35.82 0.77
N PHE A 242 6.23 -34.94 1.50
CA PHE A 242 6.28 -33.51 1.20
C PHE A 242 6.90 -33.23 -0.18
N LEU A 243 8.05 -33.83 -0.47
CA LEU A 243 8.73 -33.66 -1.76
C LEU A 243 7.89 -34.18 -2.92
N GLN A 244 7.26 -35.35 -2.75
CA GLN A 244 6.35 -35.92 -3.74
C GLN A 244 5.14 -35.03 -4.00
N TYR A 245 4.48 -34.52 -2.96
CA TYR A 245 3.36 -33.57 -3.08
C TYR A 245 3.79 -32.35 -3.90
N ASN A 246 4.92 -31.73 -3.53
CA ASN A 246 5.42 -30.53 -4.19
C ASN A 246 5.72 -30.79 -5.69
N ASN A 247 6.37 -31.90 -6.00
CA ASN A 247 6.71 -32.28 -7.37
C ASN A 247 5.47 -32.57 -8.22
N VAL A 248 4.48 -33.28 -7.68
CA VAL A 248 3.25 -33.61 -8.40
C VAL A 248 2.41 -32.35 -8.62
N CYS A 249 2.29 -31.48 -7.64
CA CYS A 249 1.59 -30.20 -7.82
C CYS A 249 2.21 -29.33 -8.91
N ALA A 250 3.55 -29.25 -8.97
CA ALA A 250 4.25 -28.53 -10.01
C ALA A 250 4.02 -29.12 -11.42
N GLN A 251 3.97 -30.45 -11.53
CA GLN A 251 3.65 -31.14 -12.80
C GLN A 251 2.23 -30.90 -13.25
N ILE A 252 1.26 -30.93 -12.32
CA ILE A 252 -0.16 -30.71 -12.63
C ILE A 252 -0.39 -29.27 -13.12
N GLN A 253 0.26 -28.30 -12.51
CA GLN A 253 0.19 -26.91 -12.93
C GLN A 253 0.68 -26.71 -14.37
N ASN A 254 1.77 -27.37 -14.75
CA ASN A 254 2.33 -27.30 -16.10
C ASN A 254 1.43 -27.96 -17.16
N ILE A 255 0.72 -29.02 -16.81
CA ILE A 255 -0.12 -29.77 -17.77
C ILE A 255 -1.47 -29.11 -18.00
N ASN A 256 -2.12 -28.60 -16.98
CA ASN A 256 -3.53 -28.19 -17.03
C ASN A 256 -3.75 -26.66 -16.92
N ASN A 257 -2.70 -25.87 -16.74
CA ASN A 257 -2.78 -24.43 -16.46
C ASN A 257 -3.76 -24.10 -15.31
N GLN A 258 -4.01 -25.06 -14.41
CA GLN A 258 -4.88 -24.92 -13.25
C GLN A 258 -4.03 -24.59 -12.03
N GLU A 259 -4.44 -23.57 -11.29
CA GLU A 259 -3.85 -23.22 -9.99
C GLU A 259 -4.20 -24.27 -8.92
N LEU A 260 -3.60 -25.45 -9.00
CA LEU A 260 -3.68 -26.49 -7.95
C LEU A 260 -2.63 -26.30 -6.86
N TYR A 261 -1.70 -25.40 -7.08
CA TYR A 261 -0.52 -25.20 -6.25
C TYR A 261 -0.54 -23.82 -5.58
N ILE A 262 -0.35 -23.79 -4.27
CA ILE A 262 -0.02 -22.54 -3.56
C ILE A 262 1.48 -22.38 -3.72
N PRO A 263 2.00 -21.28 -4.29
CA PRO A 263 3.44 -21.04 -4.39
C PRO A 263 4.06 -21.18 -3.00
N SER A 264 4.87 -22.19 -2.84
CA SER A 264 5.51 -22.50 -1.57
C SER A 264 6.93 -22.97 -1.84
N GLN A 265 7.81 -22.71 -0.89
CA GLN A 265 9.18 -23.23 -0.89
C GLN A 265 9.29 -24.31 0.17
N VAL A 266 10.02 -25.37 -0.13
CA VAL A 266 10.41 -26.35 0.88
C VAL A 266 11.60 -25.78 1.65
N ILE A 267 11.43 -25.61 2.95
CA ILE A 267 12.49 -25.18 3.86
C ILE A 267 12.90 -26.32 4.79
N ILE A 268 14.14 -26.29 5.23
CA ILE A 268 14.67 -27.26 6.20
C ILE A 268 14.66 -26.59 7.57
N ASP A 269 13.99 -27.19 8.55
CA ASP A 269 14.11 -26.77 9.95
C ASP A 269 15.54 -27.08 10.43
N GLU A 270 16.32 -26.03 10.71
CA GLU A 270 17.73 -26.18 11.09
C GLU A 270 17.94 -26.95 12.40
N LYS A 271 16.92 -27.03 13.26
CA LYS A 271 17.00 -27.72 14.56
C LYS A 271 16.63 -29.20 14.48
N THR A 272 15.62 -29.53 13.69
CA THR A 272 15.08 -30.90 13.61
C THR A 272 15.49 -31.61 12.33
N GLY A 273 15.90 -30.88 11.28
CA GLY A 273 16.15 -31.41 9.95
C GLY A 273 14.90 -31.75 9.15
N ASP A 274 13.71 -31.41 9.69
CA ASP A 274 12.44 -31.68 9.05
C ASP A 274 12.16 -30.72 7.91
N LEU A 275 11.48 -31.21 6.88
CA LEU A 275 11.03 -30.39 5.76
C LEU A 275 9.67 -29.76 6.09
N LYS A 276 9.55 -28.46 5.82
CA LYS A 276 8.32 -27.69 5.96
C LYS A 276 8.00 -26.96 4.65
N LEU A 277 6.73 -26.67 4.41
CA LEU A 277 6.32 -25.81 3.32
C LEU A 277 6.21 -24.37 3.81
N SER A 278 6.96 -23.47 3.18
CA SER A 278 6.88 -22.03 3.42
C SER A 278 5.98 -21.39 2.36
N ILE A 279 5.03 -20.57 2.79
CA ILE A 279 4.17 -19.76 1.92
C ILE A 279 4.55 -18.31 2.14
N GLY A 280 4.84 -17.61 1.08
CA GLY A 280 5.28 -16.21 1.12
C GLY A 280 6.72 -16.07 0.66
N GLN A 281 7.20 -14.84 0.67
CA GLN A 281 8.58 -14.55 0.28
C GLN A 281 9.50 -14.68 1.48
N THR A 282 10.63 -15.35 1.31
CA THR A 282 11.67 -15.38 2.32
C THR A 282 12.32 -14.00 2.47
N SER A 283 12.91 -13.75 3.64
CA SER A 283 13.59 -12.49 3.94
C SER A 283 14.62 -12.07 2.86
N LYS A 284 15.33 -13.04 2.30
CA LYS A 284 16.32 -12.78 1.24
C LYS A 284 15.67 -12.29 -0.06
N GLU A 285 14.56 -12.90 -0.49
CA GLU A 285 13.86 -12.51 -1.72
C GLU A 285 13.19 -11.14 -1.61
N LEU A 286 12.70 -10.76 -0.42
CA LEU A 286 12.12 -9.45 -0.17
C LEU A 286 13.17 -8.35 -0.15
N ILE A 287 14.36 -8.64 0.40
CA ILE A 287 15.47 -7.69 0.42
C ILE A 287 16.05 -7.50 -0.98
N ASP A 288 16.30 -8.61 -1.72
CA ASP A 288 16.92 -8.55 -3.04
C ASP A 288 16.05 -7.89 -4.12
N LYS A 289 14.72 -7.88 -3.96
CA LYS A 289 13.81 -7.40 -5.01
C LYS A 289 13.39 -5.96 -4.88
N THR A 290 13.78 -5.21 -3.86
CA THR A 290 13.34 -3.81 -3.66
C THR A 290 11.85 -3.53 -3.96
N ASN A 291 11.07 -4.59 -4.15
CA ASN A 291 9.66 -4.53 -4.48
C ASN A 291 8.85 -4.48 -3.18
N LYS A 292 8.22 -3.35 -2.96
CA LYS A 292 7.45 -2.89 -1.83
C LYS A 292 6.28 -3.77 -1.35
N ALA A 293 5.99 -4.86 -2.01
CA ALA A 293 4.90 -5.77 -1.69
C ALA A 293 5.35 -6.85 -0.70
N GLY A 294 5.23 -6.59 0.58
CA GLY A 294 5.47 -7.57 1.63
C GLY A 294 6.26 -7.06 2.84
N ILE A 295 6.77 -5.84 2.80
CA ILE A 295 7.32 -5.19 3.99
C ILE A 295 6.12 -4.68 4.80
N TYR A 296 5.91 -5.23 5.98
CA TYR A 296 5.03 -4.62 6.95
C TYR A 296 5.86 -3.82 7.94
N GLY A 297 5.25 -2.84 8.54
CA GLY A 297 5.99 -2.01 9.47
C GLY A 297 5.11 -1.32 10.49
N GLY A 298 5.77 -0.79 11.50
CA GLY A 298 5.18 -0.06 12.60
C GLY A 298 6.15 0.94 13.17
N THR A 299 5.81 1.42 14.32
CA THR A 299 6.61 2.33 15.13
C THR A 299 7.00 1.64 16.43
N GLY A 300 8.17 1.95 16.96
CA GLY A 300 8.57 1.55 18.30
C GLY A 300 9.32 2.69 18.98
N PHE A 301 9.47 2.63 20.30
CA PHE A 301 10.22 3.62 21.06
C PHE A 301 11.07 2.98 22.15
N PHE A 302 12.28 3.51 22.32
CA PHE A 302 13.25 2.99 23.28
C PHE A 302 12.87 3.31 24.73
N ILE A 303 13.00 2.30 25.59
CA ILE A 303 12.72 2.39 27.03
C ILE A 303 13.95 2.11 27.90
N SER A 304 15.06 1.68 27.29
CA SER A 304 16.31 1.41 28.05
C SER A 304 17.55 1.58 27.19
N ASN A 305 18.67 1.87 27.83
CA ASN A 305 19.95 2.08 27.18
C ASN A 305 20.59 0.80 26.61
N ASP A 306 20.07 -0.38 26.98
CA ASP A 306 20.45 -1.66 26.39
C ASP A 306 19.61 -2.00 25.13
N GLY A 307 18.98 -0.99 24.54
CA GLY A 307 18.27 -1.10 23.27
C GLY A 307 16.93 -1.84 23.33
N LYS A 308 16.26 -1.89 24.49
CA LYS A 308 14.88 -2.37 24.59
C LYS A 308 13.92 -1.30 24.13
N LEU A 309 12.90 -1.71 23.37
CA LEU A 309 11.86 -0.83 22.84
C LEU A 309 10.49 -1.50 22.92
N ILE A 310 9.46 -0.68 23.02
CA ILE A 310 8.05 -1.08 23.02
C ILE A 310 7.47 -0.85 21.62
N THR A 311 6.60 -1.75 21.22
CA THR A 311 5.74 -1.65 20.02
C THR A 311 4.45 -2.41 20.22
N ASN A 312 3.58 -2.48 19.21
CA ASN A 312 2.41 -3.36 19.25
C ASN A 312 2.77 -4.83 18.97
N LEU A 313 1.97 -5.73 19.52
CA LEU A 313 2.04 -7.16 19.26
C LEU A 313 1.86 -7.48 17.77
N HIS A 314 0.87 -6.85 17.12
CA HIS A 314 0.61 -7.06 15.70
C HIS A 314 1.72 -6.54 14.76
N VAL A 315 2.65 -5.69 15.25
CA VAL A 315 3.85 -5.27 14.53
C VAL A 315 4.92 -6.35 14.50
N VAL A 316 4.96 -7.22 15.49
CA VAL A 316 5.92 -8.35 15.56
C VAL A 316 5.28 -9.70 15.27
N LYS A 317 3.95 -9.79 15.35
CA LYS A 317 3.17 -10.98 14.99
C LYS A 317 1.98 -10.57 14.10
N PRO A 318 2.22 -10.05 12.88
CA PRO A 318 1.16 -9.47 12.02
C PRO A 318 0.10 -10.48 11.61
N TRP A 319 0.41 -11.76 11.60
CA TRP A 319 -0.54 -12.85 11.30
C TRP A 319 -1.66 -12.98 12.33
N LEU A 320 -1.50 -12.47 13.55
CA LEU A 320 -2.55 -12.50 14.57
C LEU A 320 -3.69 -11.53 14.26
N SER A 321 -3.39 -10.37 13.67
CA SER A 321 -4.38 -9.34 13.35
C SER A 321 -5.11 -9.60 12.03
N ASN A 322 -4.57 -10.46 11.17
CA ASN A 322 -5.10 -10.75 9.87
C ASN A 322 -5.83 -12.11 9.87
N LYS A 323 -7.06 -12.12 9.34
CA LYS A 323 -7.74 -13.38 8.97
C LYS A 323 -7.00 -14.14 7.85
N LEU A 324 -5.80 -13.67 7.48
CA LEU A 324 -5.01 -14.24 6.41
C LEU A 324 -4.57 -15.67 6.75
N THR A 325 -4.19 -15.95 8.00
CA THR A 325 -3.85 -17.31 8.45
C THR A 325 -5.01 -18.27 8.22
N GLU A 326 -6.22 -17.88 8.65
CA GLU A 326 -7.44 -18.68 8.46
C GLU A 326 -7.78 -18.83 6.97
N THR A 327 -7.64 -17.75 6.20
CA THR A 327 -7.86 -17.76 4.74
C THR A 327 -6.88 -18.68 4.04
N LEU A 328 -5.59 -18.61 4.36
CA LEU A 328 -4.56 -19.50 3.81
C LEU A 328 -4.79 -20.96 4.19
N GLN A 329 -5.17 -21.22 5.44
CA GLN A 329 -5.49 -22.57 5.90
C GLN A 329 -6.69 -23.15 5.12
N ASN A 330 -7.74 -22.37 4.92
CA ASN A 330 -8.90 -22.76 4.13
C ASN A 330 -8.56 -22.99 2.65
N GLU A 331 -7.77 -22.10 2.04
CA GLU A 331 -7.32 -22.24 0.66
C GLU A 331 -6.42 -23.44 0.47
N PHE A 332 -5.47 -23.65 1.38
CA PHE A 332 -4.59 -24.83 1.34
C PHE A 332 -5.41 -26.12 1.46
N SER A 333 -6.34 -26.18 2.39
CA SER A 333 -7.22 -27.35 2.59
C SER A 333 -8.06 -27.63 1.34
N LYS A 334 -8.63 -26.63 0.69
CA LYS A 334 -9.36 -26.77 -0.58
C LYS A 334 -8.49 -27.29 -1.71
N ARG A 335 -7.28 -26.73 -1.86
CA ARG A 335 -6.34 -27.14 -2.92
C ARG A 335 -5.83 -28.55 -2.68
N TYR A 336 -5.56 -28.88 -1.43
CA TYR A 336 -5.19 -30.24 -1.05
C TYR A 336 -6.30 -31.24 -1.37
N ALA A 337 -7.57 -30.93 -1.06
CA ALA A 337 -8.70 -31.78 -1.42
C ALA A 337 -8.79 -32.00 -2.96
N LYS A 338 -8.57 -30.97 -3.76
CA LYS A 338 -8.50 -31.10 -5.24
C LYS A 338 -7.35 -31.98 -5.70
N TYR A 339 -6.17 -31.85 -5.08
CA TYR A 339 -5.02 -32.70 -5.37
C TYR A 339 -5.34 -34.17 -5.12
N ILE A 340 -6.02 -34.45 -4.07
CA ILE A 340 -6.46 -35.79 -3.69
C ILE A 340 -7.48 -36.36 -4.69
N ASP A 341 -8.46 -35.59 -5.07
CA ASP A 341 -9.44 -35.95 -6.07
C ASP A 341 -8.76 -36.23 -7.43
N PHE A 342 -7.80 -35.38 -7.82
CA PHE A 342 -6.99 -35.61 -9.01
C PHE A 342 -6.23 -36.94 -8.94
N LEU A 343 -5.52 -37.24 -7.86
CA LEU A 343 -4.79 -38.51 -7.69
C LEU A 343 -5.74 -39.72 -7.74
N SER A 344 -6.91 -39.60 -7.12
CA SER A 344 -7.91 -40.67 -7.13
C SER A 344 -8.41 -40.96 -8.54
N ASN A 345 -8.60 -39.91 -9.34
CA ASN A 345 -9.04 -40.03 -10.75
C ASN A 345 -7.90 -40.48 -11.66
N TYR A 346 -6.67 -40.01 -11.43
CA TYR A 346 -5.49 -40.43 -12.17
C TYR A 346 -5.17 -41.91 -11.95
N ASN A 347 -5.31 -42.41 -10.71
CA ASN A 347 -5.13 -43.81 -10.39
C ASN A 347 -6.18 -44.72 -11.04
N LYS A 348 -7.40 -44.23 -11.30
CA LYS A 348 -8.43 -44.94 -12.05
C LYS A 348 -8.10 -45.03 -13.56
N LEU A 349 -7.35 -44.06 -14.09
CA LEU A 349 -7.01 -43.97 -15.50
C LEU A 349 -5.68 -44.65 -15.83
N SER A 350 -4.72 -44.73 -14.90
CA SER A 350 -3.44 -45.38 -15.09
C SER A 350 -3.45 -46.77 -14.44
N GLN A 351 -3.59 -47.82 -15.24
CA GLN A 351 -3.39 -49.22 -14.81
C GLN A 351 -1.92 -49.56 -14.51
N SER A 352 -1.02 -48.62 -14.51
CA SER A 352 0.41 -48.82 -14.23
C SER A 352 0.77 -48.31 -12.84
N GLY A 353 1.08 -49.21 -11.98
CA GLY A 353 1.39 -49.18 -10.55
C GLY A 353 2.37 -48.19 -9.94
N VAL A 354 2.56 -46.99 -10.49
CA VAL A 354 3.46 -45.98 -9.94
C VAL A 354 2.79 -45.13 -8.84
N ALA A 355 1.46 -45.06 -8.82
CA ALA A 355 0.74 -44.27 -7.84
C ALA A 355 0.23 -45.04 -6.62
N ALA A 356 0.42 -46.33 -6.54
CA ALA A 356 -0.11 -47.18 -5.46
C ALA A 356 0.58 -46.97 -4.09
N GLY A 357 1.71 -46.23 -4.05
CA GLY A 357 2.38 -45.87 -2.80
C GLY A 357 2.06 -44.51 -2.22
N LEU A 358 1.37 -43.68 -2.98
CA LEU A 358 1.19 -42.24 -2.70
C LEU A 358 -0.14 -41.93 -2.03
N LEU A 359 -0.41 -42.36 -0.85
CA LEU A 359 -1.57 -41.99 -0.04
C LEU A 359 -2.88 -42.73 -0.39
N ASN A 360 -3.23 -43.68 0.44
CA ASN A 360 -4.52 -44.36 0.38
C ASN A 360 -5.65 -43.33 0.63
N PRO A 361 -6.61 -43.14 -0.31
CA PRO A 361 -7.71 -42.18 -0.18
C PRO A 361 -8.53 -42.31 1.12
N SER A 362 -8.61 -43.52 1.67
CA SER A 362 -9.34 -43.78 2.92
C SER A 362 -8.69 -43.19 4.18
N HIS A 363 -7.40 -42.89 4.16
CA HIS A 363 -6.71 -42.24 5.27
C HIS A 363 -6.78 -40.70 5.22
N MET A 364 -7.32 -40.14 4.17
CA MET A 364 -7.11 -38.75 3.79
C MET A 364 -8.03 -37.74 4.45
N SER A 365 -9.25 -38.13 4.83
CA SER A 365 -10.12 -37.25 5.63
C SER A 365 -9.48 -36.95 7.00
N ALA A 366 -8.70 -37.89 7.55
CA ALA A 366 -7.96 -37.70 8.79
C ALA A 366 -6.77 -36.73 8.64
N TYR A 367 -6.16 -36.63 7.45
CA TYR A 367 -5.06 -35.67 7.18
C TYR A 367 -5.55 -34.26 6.95
N LEU A 368 -6.69 -34.07 6.30
CA LEU A 368 -7.27 -32.73 6.08
C LEU A 368 -7.59 -32.00 7.39
N SER A 369 -7.94 -32.74 8.45
CA SER A 369 -8.20 -32.17 9.78
C SER A 369 -6.95 -31.74 10.54
N LYS A 370 -5.74 -32.09 10.04
CA LYS A 370 -4.46 -31.82 10.70
C LYS A 370 -3.63 -30.74 9.99
N ILE A 371 -4.19 -30.06 8.97
CA ILE A 371 -3.50 -28.97 8.31
C ILE A 371 -3.56 -27.74 9.23
N SER A 372 -2.40 -27.22 9.59
CA SER A 372 -2.27 -25.94 10.27
C SER A 372 -1.37 -24.99 9.51
N VAL A 373 -1.69 -23.71 9.56
CA VAL A 373 -0.88 -22.65 8.99
C VAL A 373 -0.43 -21.73 10.12
N LYS A 374 0.87 -21.62 10.29
CA LYS A 374 1.51 -20.84 11.35
C LYS A 374 2.31 -19.69 10.75
N GLY A 375 2.10 -18.47 11.25
CA GLY A 375 2.97 -17.34 10.93
C GLY A 375 4.29 -17.46 11.67
N VAL A 376 5.39 -17.21 10.97
CA VAL A 376 6.76 -17.25 11.51
C VAL A 376 7.46 -15.94 11.18
N LEU A 377 7.99 -15.29 12.21
CA LEU A 377 8.78 -14.07 12.06
C LEU A 377 10.18 -14.43 11.61
N ASP A 378 10.59 -14.01 10.42
CA ASP A 378 11.96 -14.18 9.92
C ASP A 378 12.90 -13.25 10.65
N TYR A 379 12.57 -11.96 10.65
CA TYR A 379 13.22 -10.97 11.50
C TYR A 379 12.40 -9.70 11.67
N VAL A 380 12.72 -8.94 12.68
CA VAL A 380 12.33 -7.54 12.85
C VAL A 380 13.58 -6.69 12.91
N ALA A 381 13.54 -5.54 12.26
CA ALA A 381 14.63 -4.57 12.26
C ALA A 381 14.07 -3.16 12.47
N LEU A 382 14.94 -2.22 12.84
CA LEU A 382 14.58 -0.83 13.00
C LEU A 382 15.40 0.07 12.08
N ILE A 383 14.80 1.22 11.78
CA ILE A 383 15.39 2.30 11.01
C ILE A 383 15.21 3.57 11.86
N PRO A 384 16.30 4.25 12.24
CA PRO A 384 16.23 5.51 12.98
C PRO A 384 15.57 6.62 12.16
N ASN A 385 15.05 7.63 12.85
CA ASN A 385 14.54 8.85 12.24
C ASN A 385 15.63 9.56 11.42
N GLY A 386 15.31 9.95 10.18
CA GLY A 386 16.24 10.61 9.26
C GLY A 386 17.13 9.68 8.44
N GLU A 387 17.12 8.38 8.72
CA GLU A 387 17.91 7.41 7.97
C GLU A 387 17.16 6.88 6.75
N VAL A 388 17.91 6.56 5.69
CA VAL A 388 17.37 5.92 4.48
C VAL A 388 17.25 4.42 4.72
N PHE A 389 16.20 3.80 4.21
CA PHE A 389 16.09 2.34 4.23
C PHE A 389 17.18 1.72 3.35
N ASP A 390 18.15 1.10 3.99
CA ASP A 390 19.20 0.33 3.34
C ASP A 390 19.15 -1.11 3.90
N PRO A 391 18.79 -2.11 3.08
CA PRO A 391 18.74 -3.51 3.50
C PRO A 391 20.04 -4.05 4.11
N ASP A 392 21.17 -3.51 3.69
CA ASP A 392 22.50 -3.95 4.17
C ASP A 392 22.88 -3.28 5.50
N ASN A 393 22.22 -2.19 5.88
CA ASN A 393 22.52 -1.39 7.07
C ASN A 393 21.39 -1.33 8.10
N ILE A 394 20.41 -2.24 8.04
CA ILE A 394 19.31 -2.30 9.02
C ILE A 394 19.80 -2.79 10.38
N ILE A 395 19.25 -2.22 11.45
CA ILE A 395 19.54 -2.64 12.82
C ILE A 395 18.58 -3.77 13.21
N LYS A 396 19.08 -5.00 13.18
CA LYS A 396 18.27 -6.18 13.53
C LYS A 396 17.92 -6.21 15.01
N CYS A 397 16.72 -6.68 15.28
CA CYS A 397 16.14 -6.80 16.60
C CYS A 397 15.69 -8.24 16.87
N ARG A 398 15.49 -8.54 18.15
CA ARG A 398 14.84 -9.77 18.62
C ARG A 398 13.61 -9.42 19.45
N VAL A 399 12.57 -10.21 19.36
CA VAL A 399 11.40 -10.12 20.24
C VAL A 399 11.76 -10.74 21.58
N LEU A 400 11.60 -10.00 22.67
CA LEU A 400 11.87 -10.47 24.04
C LEU A 400 10.59 -10.98 24.71
N SER A 401 9.48 -10.27 24.49
CA SER A 401 8.18 -10.62 25.04
C SER A 401 7.10 -10.17 24.06
N ALA A 402 6.21 -11.08 23.71
CA ALA A 402 5.03 -10.83 22.89
C ALA A 402 3.94 -11.82 23.27
N GLY A 403 2.84 -11.33 23.80
CA GLY A 403 1.67 -12.15 24.13
C GLY A 403 1.01 -12.75 22.88
N GLU A 404 -0.19 -13.29 23.08
CA GLU A 404 -1.09 -13.74 22.00
C GLU A 404 -2.43 -13.01 22.05
N ASP A 405 -2.66 -12.22 23.10
CA ASP A 405 -3.90 -11.44 23.29
C ASP A 405 -3.80 -10.09 22.59
N LEU A 406 -4.42 -9.99 21.43
CA LEU A 406 -4.51 -8.74 20.64
C LEU A 406 -5.27 -7.62 21.36
N ASN A 407 -6.02 -7.89 22.41
CA ASN A 407 -6.64 -6.81 23.17
C ASN A 407 -5.58 -6.00 23.95
N LYS A 408 -4.53 -6.67 24.42
CA LYS A 408 -3.40 -6.04 25.10
C LYS A 408 -2.33 -5.51 24.16
N ASP A 409 -2.29 -5.96 22.95
CA ASP A 409 -1.51 -5.54 21.77
C ASP A 409 -0.21 -4.77 22.05
N VAL A 410 0.63 -5.33 22.93
CA VAL A 410 1.94 -4.77 23.35
C VAL A 410 3.02 -5.84 23.16
N ALA A 411 4.19 -5.43 22.68
CA ALA A 411 5.37 -6.27 22.55
C ALA A 411 6.66 -5.55 22.99
N LEU A 412 7.59 -6.32 23.54
CA LEU A 412 8.92 -5.89 23.91
C LEU A 412 9.95 -6.46 22.93
N VAL A 413 10.72 -5.56 22.33
CA VAL A 413 11.76 -5.88 21.35
C VAL A 413 13.09 -5.35 21.84
N GLN A 414 14.20 -5.91 21.39
CA GLN A 414 15.55 -5.44 21.74
C GLN A 414 16.47 -5.51 20.52
N THR A 415 17.30 -4.49 20.33
CA THR A 415 18.38 -4.54 19.33
C THR A 415 19.30 -5.73 19.62
N ILE A 416 19.78 -6.43 18.58
CA ILE A 416 20.71 -7.57 18.75
C ILE A 416 22.01 -7.09 19.40
N THR A 417 22.45 -5.88 19.07
CA THR A 417 23.67 -5.27 19.63
C THR A 417 23.54 -4.87 21.10
N LYS A 418 22.33 -4.88 21.65
CA LYS A 418 22.01 -4.38 23.00
C LYS A 418 22.49 -2.94 23.24
N ARG A 419 22.32 -2.09 22.25
CA ARG A 419 22.72 -0.66 22.28
C ARG A 419 21.67 0.17 21.58
N LEU A 420 21.60 1.43 21.92
CA LEU A 420 20.85 2.43 21.18
C LEU A 420 21.52 2.71 19.82
N PRO A 421 20.76 3.06 18.76
CA PRO A 421 21.32 3.32 17.43
C PRO A 421 22.20 4.56 17.38
N THR A 422 21.88 5.60 18.17
CA THR A 422 22.65 6.86 18.26
C THR A 422 22.86 7.27 19.71
N GLY A 423 23.88 8.08 19.97
CA GLY A 423 24.18 8.58 21.31
C GLY A 423 23.18 9.62 21.84
N ASP A 424 22.38 10.23 20.95
CA ASP A 424 21.46 11.33 21.30
C ASP A 424 20.04 10.80 21.64
N CYS A 425 19.87 9.50 21.69
CA CYS A 425 18.58 8.86 21.96
C CYS A 425 18.21 8.99 23.44
N THR A 426 17.20 9.81 23.75
CA THR A 426 16.63 9.94 25.10
C THR A 426 15.54 8.89 25.28
N ILE A 427 15.75 7.88 26.12
CA ILE A 427 14.78 6.83 26.38
C ILE A 427 13.49 7.36 27.02
N VAL A 428 12.36 6.72 26.71
CA VAL A 428 11.10 6.91 27.44
C VAL A 428 11.19 6.11 28.73
N ASN A 429 11.35 6.79 29.85
CA ASN A 429 11.48 6.13 31.16
C ASN A 429 10.10 5.59 31.62
N VAL A 430 9.89 4.32 31.41
CA VAL A 430 8.63 3.63 31.80
C VAL A 430 8.52 3.34 33.29
N THR A 431 9.52 3.68 34.10
CA THR A 431 9.43 3.60 35.56
C THR A 431 8.82 4.87 36.16
N ASP A 432 9.32 6.05 35.71
CA ASP A 432 8.99 7.35 36.33
C ASP A 432 8.11 8.24 35.44
N SER A 433 7.99 7.91 34.13
CA SER A 433 7.26 8.72 33.14
C SER A 433 6.13 7.95 32.47
N ILE A 434 5.51 7.00 33.16
CA ILE A 434 4.30 6.29 32.73
C ILE A 434 3.15 6.61 33.67
N ASP A 435 2.00 6.95 33.12
CA ASP A 435 0.78 7.14 33.89
C ASP A 435 -0.24 6.06 33.51
N THR A 436 -0.55 5.20 34.46
CA THR A 436 -1.49 4.10 34.30
C THR A 436 -2.84 4.38 34.95
N SER A 437 -3.05 5.59 35.48
CA SER A 437 -4.29 5.99 36.15
C SER A 437 -5.44 6.16 35.14
N GLU A 438 -6.66 5.95 35.57
CA GLU A 438 -7.84 6.21 34.71
C GLU A 438 -8.09 7.74 34.57
N GLU A 439 -7.59 8.55 35.49
CA GLU A 439 -7.64 10.03 35.44
C GLU A 439 -6.86 10.58 34.25
N ALA A 440 -5.73 9.96 33.90
CA ALA A 440 -4.91 10.33 32.73
C ALA A 440 -5.65 10.12 31.40
N LEU A 441 -6.70 9.31 31.39
CA LEU A 441 -7.48 8.94 30.21
C LEU A 441 -8.82 9.68 30.10
N THR A 442 -9.01 10.79 30.82
CA THR A 442 -10.25 11.56 30.79
C THR A 442 -10.54 12.12 29.40
N VAL A 443 -11.78 12.03 28.94
CA VAL A 443 -12.23 12.58 27.64
C VAL A 443 -11.99 14.11 27.61
N GLY A 444 -11.40 14.59 26.51
CA GLY A 444 -10.95 15.97 26.36
C GLY A 444 -9.52 16.24 26.81
N THR A 445 -8.84 15.27 27.43
CA THR A 445 -7.42 15.40 27.76
C THR A 445 -6.60 15.51 26.47
N HIS A 446 -5.74 16.53 26.40
CA HIS A 446 -4.81 16.70 25.30
C HIS A 446 -3.77 15.59 25.29
N ILE A 447 -3.53 15.03 24.10
CA ILE A 447 -2.50 14.00 23.89
C ILE A 447 -1.55 14.40 22.77
N TYR A 448 -0.36 13.84 22.84
CA TYR A 448 0.67 13.99 21.83
C TYR A 448 1.21 12.62 21.44
N THR A 449 1.32 12.37 20.14
CA THR A 449 1.87 11.12 19.63
C THR A 449 2.85 11.38 18.49
N MET A 450 3.82 10.51 18.32
CA MET A 450 4.80 10.58 17.23
C MET A 450 5.15 9.20 16.72
N GLY A 451 5.28 9.08 15.38
CA GLY A 451 5.56 7.80 14.72
C GLY A 451 5.75 7.94 13.23
N PHE A 452 5.72 6.82 12.53
CA PHE A 452 5.99 6.73 11.10
C PHE A 452 4.74 6.28 10.32
N PRO A 453 3.70 7.13 10.20
CA PRO A 453 2.55 6.83 9.36
C PRO A 453 2.96 6.78 7.88
N LEU A 454 2.31 5.93 7.08
CA LEU A 454 2.54 5.82 5.63
C LEU A 454 3.93 5.29 5.22
N LEU A 455 4.42 4.29 5.93
CA LEU A 455 5.72 3.64 5.76
C LEU A 455 6.20 3.45 4.30
N THR A 456 5.30 3.24 3.36
CA THR A 456 5.64 2.90 1.97
C THR A 456 5.54 4.06 0.99
N SER A 457 4.81 5.13 1.33
CA SER A 457 4.60 6.26 0.42
C SER A 457 5.66 7.37 0.53
N LEU A 458 6.47 7.35 1.58
CA LEU A 458 7.51 8.37 1.80
C LEU A 458 8.85 8.03 1.11
N GLN A 459 9.03 6.79 0.67
CA GLN A 459 10.23 6.39 -0.10
C GLN A 459 10.10 6.60 -1.61
N ASP A 460 8.88 6.89 -2.11
CA ASP A 460 8.61 7.00 -3.56
C ASP A 460 8.90 8.38 -4.15
N ASP A 461 9.19 9.39 -3.35
CA ASP A 461 9.44 10.75 -3.86
C ASP A 461 10.91 10.98 -4.29
N GLY A 462 11.77 9.96 -4.18
CA GLY A 462 13.19 10.06 -4.51
C GLY A 462 13.94 11.02 -3.57
N SER A 463 13.37 11.37 -2.43
CA SER A 463 14.03 12.27 -1.49
C SER A 463 15.21 11.58 -0.81
N GLU A 464 16.37 12.23 -0.83
CA GLU A 464 17.57 11.83 -0.09
C GLU A 464 17.41 12.03 1.43
N ASN A 465 16.22 12.48 1.90
CA ASN A 465 16.00 12.94 3.27
C ASN A 465 15.71 11.83 4.28
N GLY A 466 15.72 10.56 3.87
CA GLY A 466 15.45 9.43 4.77
C GLY A 466 14.01 9.41 5.31
N ILE A 467 13.75 8.47 6.23
CA ILE A 467 12.44 8.27 6.84
C ILE A 467 12.20 9.32 7.91
N GLN A 468 11.10 10.07 7.81
CA GLN A 468 10.81 11.18 8.71
C GLN A 468 9.75 10.83 9.76
N LEU A 469 10.05 11.10 11.02
CA LEU A 469 9.13 11.02 12.14
C LEU A 469 8.06 12.11 12.02
N LEU A 470 6.79 11.73 12.12
CA LEU A 470 5.67 12.67 12.15
C LEU A 470 5.07 12.73 13.55
N ALA A 471 4.91 13.95 14.06
CA ALA A 471 4.35 14.23 15.35
C ALA A 471 2.98 14.90 15.22
N ARG A 472 2.05 14.59 16.13
CA ARG A 472 0.66 15.07 16.09
C ARG A 472 0.07 15.22 17.47
N GLY A 473 -0.62 16.34 17.70
CA GLY A 473 -1.48 16.56 18.85
C GLY A 473 -2.94 16.20 18.56
N GLY A 474 -3.66 15.88 19.59
CA GLY A 474 -5.09 15.59 19.56
C GLY A 474 -5.66 15.52 20.97
N ASN A 475 -6.88 14.99 21.11
CA ASN A 475 -7.51 14.84 22.42
C ASN A 475 -8.12 13.45 22.53
N ILE A 476 -8.21 12.94 23.76
CA ILE A 476 -8.97 11.73 24.06
C ILE A 476 -10.45 12.00 23.78
N THR A 477 -11.08 11.17 22.97
CA THR A 477 -12.48 11.33 22.55
C THR A 477 -13.43 10.38 23.25
N GLN A 478 -12.93 9.23 23.70
CA GLN A 478 -13.73 8.22 24.41
C GLN A 478 -12.85 7.21 25.15
N ILE A 479 -13.40 6.59 26.19
CA ILE A 479 -12.90 5.34 26.76
C ILE A 479 -13.68 4.21 26.10
N TYR A 480 -13.01 3.48 25.22
CA TYR A 480 -13.70 2.50 24.39
C TYR A 480 -14.05 1.21 25.14
N ASN A 481 -13.08 0.66 25.87
CA ASN A 481 -13.26 -0.53 26.70
C ASN A 481 -12.16 -0.64 27.78
N GLU A 482 -12.02 -1.79 28.40
CA GLU A 482 -10.97 -2.05 29.39
C GLU A 482 -9.56 -1.83 28.83
N TYR A 483 -9.32 -2.14 27.55
CA TYR A 483 -8.01 -2.16 26.89
C TYR A 483 -7.69 -0.85 26.16
N LEU A 484 -8.68 -0.23 25.54
CA LEU A 484 -8.52 0.80 24.55
C LEU A 484 -9.19 2.11 24.95
N PHE A 485 -8.57 3.22 24.55
CA PHE A 485 -9.19 4.55 24.50
C PHE A 485 -9.13 5.13 23.09
N GLY A 486 -10.09 5.95 22.73
CA GLY A 486 -10.18 6.63 21.44
C GLY A 486 -9.63 8.05 21.50
N PHE A 487 -9.04 8.51 20.38
CA PHE A 487 -8.51 9.87 20.24
C PHE A 487 -8.59 10.36 18.78
N ASP A 488 -8.49 11.69 18.57
CA ASP A 488 -8.72 12.35 17.29
C ASP A 488 -7.44 12.80 16.55
N ALA A 489 -6.25 12.58 17.11
CA ALA A 489 -5.00 12.85 16.39
C ALA A 489 -4.94 12.03 15.09
N ALA A 490 -4.68 12.68 13.97
CA ALA A 490 -4.65 12.00 12.67
C ALA A 490 -3.55 10.92 12.62
N SER A 491 -3.90 9.73 12.14
CA SER A 491 -2.98 8.59 12.01
C SER A 491 -3.27 7.76 10.75
N SER A 492 -2.35 6.88 10.41
CA SER A 492 -2.48 5.94 9.30
C SER A 492 -1.60 4.71 9.52
N GLY A 493 -1.68 3.73 8.61
CA GLY A 493 -0.85 2.51 8.67
C GLY A 493 0.63 2.83 8.84
N GLY A 494 1.33 2.12 9.73
CA GLY A 494 2.72 2.36 10.12
C GLY A 494 2.90 3.12 11.43
N ALA A 495 1.89 3.88 11.88
CA ALA A 495 1.94 4.55 13.18
C ALA A 495 1.68 3.61 14.37
N SER A 496 1.23 2.38 14.13
CA SER A 496 1.05 1.37 15.20
C SER A 496 2.32 1.21 16.02
N GLY A 497 2.19 1.28 17.36
CA GLY A 497 3.32 1.27 18.30
C GLY A 497 3.87 2.64 18.65
N SER A 498 3.34 3.74 18.10
CA SER A 498 3.70 5.11 18.48
C SER A 498 3.38 5.39 19.95
N PRO A 499 4.27 6.00 20.73
CA PRO A 499 3.97 6.43 22.09
C PRO A 499 2.89 7.51 22.10
N ILE A 500 2.00 7.47 23.09
CA ILE A 500 1.00 8.51 23.35
C ILE A 500 1.30 9.12 24.70
N PHE A 501 1.56 10.42 24.72
CA PHE A 501 1.86 11.18 25.92
C PHE A 501 0.70 12.13 26.26
N ASN A 502 0.52 12.41 27.56
CA ASN A 502 -0.33 13.51 28.00
C ASN A 502 0.45 14.85 28.02
N SER A 503 -0.21 15.94 28.37
CA SER A 503 0.38 17.29 28.43
C SER A 503 1.51 17.45 29.47
N GLU A 504 1.65 16.53 30.40
CA GLU A 504 2.75 16.49 31.36
C GLU A 504 3.96 15.73 30.82
N GLY A 505 3.81 15.07 29.64
CA GLY A 505 4.82 14.24 29.01
C GLY A 505 4.94 12.85 29.62
N MET A 506 3.89 12.40 30.30
CA MET A 506 3.78 11.03 30.79
C MET A 506 3.24 10.12 29.70
N LEU A 507 3.79 8.94 29.55
CA LEU A 507 3.29 7.90 28.63
C LEU A 507 1.97 7.33 29.17
N ILE A 508 0.89 7.51 28.42
CA ILE A 508 -0.46 7.03 28.78
C ILE A 508 -0.94 5.85 27.93
N GLY A 509 -0.23 5.55 26.85
CA GLY A 509 -0.54 4.42 25.98
C GLY A 509 0.33 4.34 24.74
N ILE A 510 -0.01 3.39 23.86
CA ILE A 510 0.56 3.27 22.52
C ILE A 510 -0.54 3.22 21.47
N LEU A 511 -0.30 3.83 20.34
CA LEU A 511 -1.23 3.82 19.22
C LEU A 511 -1.37 2.39 18.68
N ASN A 512 -2.60 1.89 18.60
CA ASN A 512 -2.90 0.55 18.10
C ASN A 512 -3.34 0.60 16.62
N SER A 513 -4.50 1.21 16.37
CA SER A 513 -5.13 1.15 15.06
C SER A 513 -6.02 2.38 14.81
N GLY A 514 -6.24 2.68 13.54
CA GLY A 514 -7.25 3.63 13.09
C GLY A 514 -8.38 2.93 12.35
N VAL A 515 -9.54 3.57 12.30
CA VAL A 515 -10.64 3.12 11.45
C VAL A 515 -10.28 3.44 10.00
N LYS A 516 -10.06 2.42 9.17
CA LYS A 516 -9.53 2.54 7.79
C LYS A 516 -10.30 3.51 6.87
N ALA A 517 -11.57 3.80 7.19
CA ALA A 517 -12.44 4.63 6.35
C ALA A 517 -12.53 6.10 6.80
N THR A 518 -11.98 6.48 7.97
CA THR A 518 -12.17 7.80 8.56
C THR A 518 -10.87 8.32 9.17
N GLN A 519 -10.58 9.61 9.01
CA GLN A 519 -9.54 10.30 9.76
C GLN A 519 -10.09 10.77 11.10
N GLY A 520 -9.28 10.72 12.18
CA GLY A 520 -9.67 11.22 13.50
C GLY A 520 -10.39 10.21 14.40
N PHE A 521 -10.43 8.92 14.02
CA PHE A 521 -10.91 7.83 14.87
C PHE A 521 -9.80 6.81 15.05
N ASN A 522 -8.97 7.03 16.04
CA ASN A 522 -7.84 6.17 16.35
C ASN A 522 -7.97 5.62 17.76
N TYR A 523 -7.34 4.48 18.00
CA TYR A 523 -7.33 3.81 19.30
C TYR A 523 -5.93 3.68 19.83
N GLY A 524 -5.78 3.89 21.13
CA GLY A 524 -4.56 3.62 21.89
C GLY A 524 -4.80 2.48 22.88
N VAL A 525 -3.81 1.59 23.02
CA VAL A 525 -3.74 0.63 24.12
C VAL A 525 -3.28 1.35 25.36
N LYS A 526 -3.99 1.17 26.47
CA LYS A 526 -3.68 1.83 27.74
C LYS A 526 -2.30 1.42 28.29
N ALA A 527 -1.57 2.36 28.85
CA ALA A 527 -0.19 2.17 29.35
C ALA A 527 -0.09 1.12 30.45
N LYS A 528 -1.17 0.81 31.17
CA LYS A 528 -1.19 -0.25 32.19
C LYS A 528 -0.77 -1.63 31.62
N TYR A 529 -1.06 -1.90 30.35
CA TYR A 529 -0.67 -3.17 29.71
C TYR A 529 0.81 -3.20 29.31
N ILE A 530 1.42 -2.05 29.07
CA ILE A 530 2.89 -1.94 28.94
C ILE A 530 3.53 -2.35 30.27
N LYS A 531 3.06 -1.78 31.36
CA LYS A 531 3.58 -2.08 32.70
C LYS A 531 3.36 -3.55 33.05
N GLU A 532 2.16 -4.10 32.85
CA GLU A 532 1.85 -5.51 33.08
C GLU A 532 2.82 -6.44 32.32
N MET A 533 3.11 -6.14 31.05
CA MET A 533 4.05 -6.92 30.23
C MET A 533 5.49 -6.82 30.76
N LEU A 534 5.92 -5.63 31.21
CA LEU A 534 7.28 -5.43 31.74
C LEU A 534 7.47 -6.12 33.08
N ASP A 535 6.44 -6.12 33.92
CA ASP A 535 6.45 -6.79 35.23
C ASP A 535 6.39 -8.32 35.10
N ASN A 536 5.73 -8.82 34.04
CA ASN A 536 5.56 -10.25 33.77
C ASN A 536 5.94 -10.57 32.31
N PRO A 537 7.21 -10.52 31.94
CA PRO A 537 7.62 -10.80 30.57
C PRO A 537 7.35 -12.26 30.21
N HIS A 538 6.42 -12.50 29.29
CA HIS A 538 6.21 -13.81 28.71
C HIS A 538 7.39 -14.15 27.80
N VAL A 539 8.39 -14.80 28.36
CA VAL A 539 9.52 -15.33 27.62
C VAL A 539 9.09 -16.64 26.95
N LYS A 540 8.95 -16.64 25.63
CA LYS A 540 9.02 -17.87 24.83
C LYS A 540 10.14 -17.76 23.80
#